data_aeddee7f4d7a88cc08fffc581d9309f2
#
_entry.id   aeddee7f4d7a88cc08fffc581d9309f2
#
_cell.length_a   1.000
_cell.length_b   1.000
_cell.length_c   1.000
_cell.angle_alpha   90.00
_cell.angle_beta   90.00
_cell.angle_gamma   90.00
#
_symmetry.space_group_name_H-M   'P 1'
#
loop_
_entity.id
_entity.type
_entity.pdbx_description
1 polymer ?
#
loop_
_entity_poly.entity_id
_entity_poly.type
_entity_poly.pdbx_seq_one_letter_code
_entity_poly.pdbx_strand_id
1 'polypeptide(L)'
;DILKVDIKQDIETYLSEYENVYVVANLPYYITTPIILGLLSKETRISRYVMMMQLEMADRICGKPKTKDYNALSVVIAYKAIAKKVLNVPRTVFIPAPNVDSAVVRLDIHETKPYQALDEEVFNKVIRLCFTQRRKTLYNNLSMEYPKDFVNKLLQDLNINPSIRSEAL
;
A
#
# COMPACT_ATOMS: atom_id res chain seq x y z
N ASP A 1 9.08 2.55 -20.06
CA ASP A 1 9.07 1.86 -18.77
C ASP A 1 8.49 2.80 -17.72
N ILE A 2 7.31 2.48 -17.20
CA ILE A 2 6.56 3.32 -16.25
C ILE A 2 7.36 3.66 -14.97
N LEU A 3 8.28 2.81 -14.57
CA LEU A 3 9.13 3.05 -13.40
C LEU A 3 10.18 4.15 -13.60
N LYS A 4 10.43 4.53 -14.88
CA LYS A 4 11.41 5.56 -15.27
C LYS A 4 10.75 6.87 -15.72
N VAL A 5 9.43 6.90 -15.82
CA VAL A 5 8.67 8.06 -16.29
C VAL A 5 8.44 9.05 -15.15
N ASP A 6 8.58 10.32 -15.40
CA ASP A 6 8.12 11.36 -14.49
C ASP A 6 6.63 11.68 -14.73
N ILE A 7 5.78 10.87 -14.09
CA ILE A 7 4.31 11.00 -14.20
C ILE A 7 3.83 12.40 -13.82
N LYS A 8 4.47 13.06 -12.85
CA LYS A 8 4.07 14.42 -12.46
C LYS A 8 4.29 15.39 -13.61
N GLN A 9 5.47 15.36 -14.19
CA GLN A 9 5.81 16.21 -15.34
C GLN A 9 4.91 15.92 -16.54
N ASP A 10 4.63 14.65 -16.84
CA ASP A 10 3.77 14.27 -17.96
C ASP A 10 2.33 14.77 -17.77
N ILE A 11 1.77 14.66 -16.56
CA ILE A 11 0.44 15.20 -16.24
C ILE A 11 0.42 16.71 -16.42
N GLU A 12 1.43 17.42 -15.96
CA GLU A 12 1.54 18.87 -16.10
C GLU A 12 1.67 19.29 -17.58
N THR A 13 2.40 18.51 -18.36
CA THR A 13 2.66 18.81 -19.77
C THR A 13 1.47 18.51 -20.68
N TYR A 14 0.82 17.36 -20.48
CA TYR A 14 -0.18 16.85 -21.43
C TYR A 14 -1.62 16.91 -20.92
N LEU A 15 -1.83 17.07 -19.61
CA LEU A 15 -3.14 17.02 -18.98
C LEU A 15 -3.44 18.24 -18.10
N SER A 16 -2.70 19.36 -18.29
CA SER A 16 -2.81 20.57 -17.45
C SER A 16 -4.21 21.18 -17.44
N GLU A 17 -4.93 21.08 -18.54
CA GLU A 17 -6.27 21.65 -18.73
C GLU A 17 -7.40 20.80 -18.08
N TYR A 18 -7.11 19.57 -17.65
CA TYR A 18 -8.10 18.68 -17.03
C TYR A 18 -8.06 18.80 -15.51
N GLU A 19 -9.20 19.02 -14.92
CA GLU A 19 -9.34 19.11 -13.44
C GLU A 19 -9.15 17.75 -12.78
N ASN A 20 -9.67 16.69 -13.39
CA ASN A 20 -9.65 15.34 -12.85
C ASN A 20 -8.79 14.41 -13.72
N VAL A 21 -7.80 13.78 -13.10
CA VAL A 21 -6.93 12.80 -13.75
C VAL A 21 -7.12 11.44 -13.07
N TYR A 22 -7.34 10.41 -13.88
CA TYR A 22 -7.51 9.03 -13.42
C TYR A 22 -6.51 8.12 -14.11
N VAL A 23 -6.06 7.07 -13.42
CA VAL A 23 -5.23 6.01 -13.99
C VAL A 23 -6.06 4.74 -14.13
N VAL A 24 -6.09 4.19 -15.34
CA VAL A 24 -6.67 2.86 -15.60
C VAL A 24 -5.58 1.99 -16.19
N ALA A 25 -5.26 0.86 -15.55
CA ALA A 25 -4.14 0.04 -15.97
C ALA A 25 -4.38 -1.46 -15.73
N ASN A 26 -3.86 -2.28 -16.65
CA ASN A 26 -3.62 -3.69 -16.41
C ASN A 26 -2.15 -3.85 -16.03
N LEU A 27 -1.86 -4.20 -14.77
CA LEU A 27 -0.49 -4.21 -14.26
C LEU A 27 0.21 -5.54 -14.54
N PRO A 28 1.48 -5.52 -14.99
CA PRO A 28 2.30 -6.72 -15.03
C PRO A 28 2.50 -7.28 -13.62
N TYR A 29 2.22 -8.58 -13.43
CA TYR A 29 2.18 -9.19 -12.10
C TYR A 29 3.51 -9.10 -11.32
N TYR A 30 4.64 -9.21 -12.03
CA TYR A 30 5.98 -9.24 -11.42
C TYR A 30 6.48 -7.88 -10.92
N ILE A 31 5.85 -6.76 -11.31
CA ILE A 31 6.24 -5.39 -10.90
C ILE A 31 5.06 -4.58 -10.34
N THR A 32 3.96 -5.23 -9.98
CA THR A 32 2.75 -4.56 -9.47
C THR A 32 3.06 -3.65 -8.25
N THR A 33 3.76 -4.16 -7.24
CA THR A 33 4.08 -3.40 -6.03
C THR A 33 4.95 -2.17 -6.31
N PRO A 34 6.09 -2.27 -7.03
CA PRO A 34 6.88 -1.10 -7.39
C PRO A 34 6.08 -0.03 -8.15
N ILE A 35 5.22 -0.44 -9.09
CA ILE A 35 4.39 0.50 -9.85
C ILE A 35 3.44 1.25 -8.91
N ILE A 36 2.68 0.54 -8.09
CA ILE A 36 1.69 1.16 -7.19
C ILE A 36 2.39 2.10 -6.20
N LEU A 37 3.46 1.66 -5.55
CA LEU A 37 4.19 2.49 -4.60
C LEU A 37 4.83 3.70 -5.29
N GLY A 38 5.38 3.53 -6.49
CA GLY A 38 5.96 4.61 -7.28
C GLY A 38 4.92 5.65 -7.70
N LEU A 39 3.72 5.23 -8.10
CA LEU A 39 2.61 6.14 -8.42
C LEU A 39 2.09 6.88 -7.19
N LEU A 40 1.94 6.19 -6.05
CA LEU A 40 1.42 6.79 -4.81
C LEU A 40 2.47 7.64 -4.06
N SER A 41 3.76 7.50 -4.34
CA SER A 41 4.81 8.29 -3.70
C SER A 41 4.89 9.73 -4.25
N LYS A 42 4.38 9.96 -5.46
CA LYS A 42 4.41 11.26 -6.12
C LYS A 42 3.14 12.04 -5.80
N GLU A 43 3.30 13.30 -5.42
CA GLU A 43 2.17 14.22 -5.31
C GLU A 43 1.73 14.65 -6.72
N THR A 44 0.61 14.11 -7.16
CA THR A 44 0.02 14.37 -8.48
C THR A 44 -1.45 14.73 -8.33
N ARG A 45 -2.05 15.25 -9.40
CA ARG A 45 -3.50 15.51 -9.48
C ARG A 45 -4.34 14.25 -9.76
N ILE A 46 -3.72 13.06 -9.68
CA ILE A 46 -4.46 11.80 -9.84
C ILE A 46 -5.31 11.57 -8.60
N SER A 47 -6.62 11.58 -8.77
CA SER A 47 -7.58 11.37 -7.69
C SER A 47 -8.03 9.92 -7.57
N ARG A 48 -7.85 9.10 -8.62
CA ARG A 48 -8.29 7.70 -8.64
C ARG A 48 -7.41 6.83 -9.51
N TYR A 49 -7.18 5.61 -9.02
CA TYR A 49 -6.55 4.53 -9.77
C TYR A 49 -7.53 3.35 -9.87
N VAL A 50 -7.66 2.76 -11.05
CA VAL A 50 -8.40 1.51 -11.29
C VAL A 50 -7.43 0.55 -11.97
N MET A 51 -7.03 -0.49 -11.25
CA MET A 51 -5.92 -1.33 -11.69
C MET A 51 -6.29 -2.81 -11.57
N MET A 52 -6.02 -3.59 -12.63
CA MET A 52 -6.11 -5.03 -12.60
C MET A 52 -4.76 -5.64 -12.22
N MET A 53 -4.80 -6.64 -11.34
CA MET A 53 -3.63 -7.33 -10.80
C MET A 53 -4.00 -8.74 -10.34
N GLN A 54 -3.03 -9.54 -9.90
CA GLN A 54 -3.29 -10.85 -9.28
C GLN A 54 -4.21 -10.71 -8.06
N LEU A 55 -5.12 -11.67 -7.89
CA LEU A 55 -6.10 -11.68 -6.78
C LEU A 55 -5.40 -11.59 -5.41
N GLU A 56 -4.31 -12.35 -5.21
CA GLU A 56 -3.53 -12.28 -3.95
C GLU A 56 -3.00 -10.87 -3.67
N MET A 57 -2.52 -10.16 -4.70
CA MET A 57 -2.03 -8.79 -4.55
C MET A 57 -3.19 -7.83 -4.20
N ALA A 58 -4.33 -8.00 -4.84
CA ALA A 58 -5.54 -7.23 -4.55
C ALA A 58 -6.01 -7.44 -3.10
N ASP A 59 -5.97 -8.68 -2.60
CA ASP A 59 -6.30 -9.00 -1.22
C ASP A 59 -5.33 -8.35 -0.23
N ARG A 60 -4.03 -8.35 -0.53
CA ARG A 60 -3.00 -7.66 0.28
C ARG A 60 -3.19 -6.15 0.30
N ILE A 61 -3.53 -5.53 -0.82
CA ILE A 61 -3.78 -4.09 -0.93
C ILE A 61 -5.02 -3.68 -0.11
N CYS A 62 -6.08 -4.50 -0.19
CA CYS A 62 -7.34 -4.27 0.50
C CYS A 62 -7.39 -4.89 1.90
N GLY A 63 -6.28 -5.44 2.41
CA GLY A 63 -6.20 -6.11 3.71
C GLY A 63 -6.62 -5.18 4.85
N LYS A 64 -7.42 -5.71 5.78
CA LYS A 64 -7.88 -4.99 6.98
C LYS A 64 -7.20 -5.55 8.23
N PRO A 65 -7.04 -4.75 9.30
CA PRO A 65 -6.56 -5.24 10.58
C PRO A 65 -7.23 -6.55 11.00
N LYS A 66 -6.46 -7.44 11.62
CA LYS A 66 -6.92 -8.76 12.09
C LYS A 66 -7.25 -9.76 10.96
N THR A 67 -6.89 -9.49 9.72
CA THR A 67 -7.01 -10.45 8.62
C THR A 67 -5.65 -10.99 8.19
N LYS A 68 -5.65 -12.16 7.54
CA LYS A 68 -4.41 -12.79 7.03
C LYS A 68 -3.70 -11.95 5.94
N ASP A 69 -4.44 -11.08 5.26
CA ASP A 69 -3.95 -10.30 4.12
C ASP A 69 -3.41 -8.93 4.55
N TYR A 70 -3.65 -8.54 5.82
CA TYR A 70 -3.14 -7.28 6.36
C TYR A 70 -1.62 -7.30 6.53
N ASN A 71 -0.96 -6.28 6.00
CA ASN A 71 0.50 -6.21 5.90
C ASN A 71 0.98 -4.75 5.73
N ALA A 72 2.30 -4.54 5.63
CA ALA A 72 2.87 -3.21 5.44
C ALA A 72 2.28 -2.45 4.23
N LEU A 73 2.03 -3.15 3.12
CA LEU A 73 1.45 -2.54 1.92
C LEU A 73 0.04 -2.04 2.17
N SER A 74 -0.80 -2.81 2.90
CA SER A 74 -2.15 -2.38 3.29
C SER A 74 -2.12 -1.06 4.06
N VAL A 75 -1.19 -0.93 5.03
CA VAL A 75 -1.04 0.28 5.86
C VAL A 75 -0.59 1.48 5.03
N VAL A 76 0.44 1.31 4.18
CA VAL A 76 0.95 2.38 3.34
C VAL A 76 -0.11 2.86 2.34
N ILE A 77 -0.90 1.94 1.79
CA ILE A 77 -1.99 2.31 0.89
C ILE A 77 -3.12 3.01 1.64
N ALA A 78 -3.54 2.47 2.80
CA ALA A 78 -4.60 3.10 3.61
C ALA A 78 -4.24 4.51 4.09
N TYR A 79 -2.95 4.79 4.27
CA TYR A 79 -2.45 6.14 4.57
C TYR A 79 -2.67 7.14 3.42
N LYS A 80 -2.65 6.67 2.16
CA LYS A 80 -2.74 7.52 0.96
C LYS A 80 -4.09 7.45 0.24
N ALA A 81 -4.81 6.32 0.36
CA ALA A 81 -6.01 6.06 -0.43
C ALA A 81 -6.98 5.09 0.25
N ILE A 82 -8.24 5.17 -0.16
CA ILE A 82 -9.25 4.15 0.16
C ILE A 82 -9.17 3.06 -0.91
N ALA A 83 -8.78 1.84 -0.51
CA ALA A 83 -8.69 0.69 -1.40
C ALA A 83 -9.97 -0.13 -1.40
N LYS A 84 -10.47 -0.47 -2.59
CA LYS A 84 -11.63 -1.34 -2.76
C LYS A 84 -11.41 -2.32 -3.91
N LYS A 85 -11.56 -3.61 -3.64
CA LYS A 85 -11.67 -4.63 -4.68
C LYS A 85 -13.06 -4.54 -5.31
N VAL A 86 -13.14 -4.22 -6.60
CA VAL A 86 -14.40 -3.91 -7.30
C VAL A 86 -14.87 -5.04 -8.20
N LEU A 87 -13.94 -5.89 -8.69
CA LEU A 87 -14.27 -7.00 -9.57
C LEU A 87 -13.25 -8.14 -9.38
N ASN A 88 -13.74 -9.37 -9.30
CA ASN A 88 -12.92 -10.57 -9.46
C ASN A 88 -12.94 -11.00 -10.93
N VAL A 89 -11.77 -11.34 -11.47
CA VAL A 89 -11.58 -11.73 -12.87
C VAL A 89 -11.02 -13.16 -12.91
N PRO A 90 -11.83 -14.17 -13.24
CA PRO A 90 -11.36 -15.54 -13.32
C PRO A 90 -10.28 -15.69 -14.39
N ARG A 91 -9.28 -16.53 -14.14
CA ARG A 91 -8.19 -16.82 -15.09
C ARG A 91 -8.67 -17.37 -16.44
N THR A 92 -9.86 -17.96 -16.46
CA THR A 92 -10.46 -18.56 -17.66
C THR A 92 -10.90 -17.56 -18.73
N VAL A 93 -10.96 -16.25 -18.39
CA VAL A 93 -11.32 -15.21 -19.37
C VAL A 93 -10.12 -14.71 -20.19
N PHE A 94 -8.92 -15.21 -19.89
CA PHE A 94 -7.69 -14.81 -20.60
C PHE A 94 -7.23 -15.91 -21.58
N ILE A 95 -6.61 -15.49 -22.70
CA ILE A 95 -5.97 -16.37 -23.67
C ILE A 95 -4.55 -15.82 -23.94
N PRO A 96 -3.47 -16.55 -23.57
CA PRO A 96 -3.48 -17.77 -22.77
C PRO A 96 -3.91 -17.52 -21.32
N ALA A 97 -4.52 -18.51 -20.68
CA ALA A 97 -4.96 -18.39 -19.30
C ALA A 97 -3.75 -18.33 -18.35
N PRO A 98 -3.69 -17.35 -17.42
CA PRO A 98 -2.66 -17.31 -16.39
C PRO A 98 -2.88 -18.40 -15.33
N ASN A 99 -1.88 -18.61 -14.46
CA ASN A 99 -1.97 -19.64 -13.40
C ASN A 99 -2.88 -19.24 -12.23
N VAL A 100 -3.21 -17.96 -12.10
CA VAL A 100 -3.95 -17.38 -10.96
C VAL A 100 -5.06 -16.46 -11.44
N ASP A 101 -6.09 -16.30 -10.62
CA ASP A 101 -7.14 -15.33 -10.87
C ASP A 101 -6.63 -13.90 -10.66
N SER A 102 -7.33 -12.96 -11.24
CA SER A 102 -7.06 -11.53 -11.12
C SER A 102 -8.20 -10.83 -10.37
N ALA A 103 -7.94 -9.60 -9.99
CA ALA A 103 -8.98 -8.71 -9.51
C ALA A 103 -8.70 -7.27 -9.96
N VAL A 104 -9.76 -6.49 -10.07
CA VAL A 104 -9.68 -5.06 -10.28
C VAL A 104 -9.82 -4.37 -8.92
N VAL A 105 -8.85 -3.52 -8.62
CA VAL A 105 -8.80 -2.70 -7.42
C VAL A 105 -8.98 -1.24 -7.81
N ARG A 106 -9.84 -0.53 -7.08
CA ARG A 106 -9.96 0.92 -7.12
C ARG A 106 -9.27 1.50 -5.89
N LEU A 107 -8.42 2.51 -6.10
CA LEU A 107 -7.85 3.35 -5.07
C LEU A 107 -8.37 4.76 -5.27
N ASP A 108 -9.10 5.28 -4.31
CA ASP A 108 -9.53 6.68 -4.25
C ASP A 108 -8.56 7.43 -3.34
N ILE A 109 -7.79 8.38 -3.88
CA ILE A 109 -6.81 9.14 -3.11
C ILE A 109 -7.54 10.03 -2.10
N HIS A 110 -7.04 10.08 -0.87
CA HIS A 110 -7.59 10.97 0.14
C HIS A 110 -7.41 12.43 -0.26
N GLU A 111 -8.49 13.19 -0.31
CA GLU A 111 -8.43 14.66 -0.46
C GLU A 111 -7.72 15.29 0.74
N THR A 112 -8.00 14.76 1.93
CA THR A 112 -7.30 15.11 3.16
C THR A 112 -6.82 13.82 3.82
N LYS A 113 -5.52 13.69 4.03
CA LYS A 113 -4.95 12.48 4.69
C LYS A 113 -5.58 12.31 6.08
N PRO A 114 -6.06 11.11 6.44
CA PRO A 114 -6.68 10.85 7.76
C PRO A 114 -5.70 11.08 8.92
N TYR A 115 -4.41 10.94 8.66
CA TYR A 115 -3.32 11.21 9.58
C TYR A 115 -2.17 11.85 8.80
N GLN A 116 -1.40 12.71 9.45
CA GLN A 116 -0.21 13.30 8.86
C GLN A 116 1.02 12.81 9.62
N ALA A 117 1.86 12.05 8.94
CA ALA A 117 3.16 11.68 9.47
C ALA A 117 4.05 12.94 9.53
N LEU A 118 4.80 13.09 10.62
CA LEU A 118 5.79 14.16 10.74
C LEU A 118 6.91 14.01 9.72
N ASP A 119 7.24 12.75 9.39
CA ASP A 119 8.23 12.35 8.38
C ASP A 119 7.74 11.07 7.70
N GLU A 120 7.46 11.16 6.40
CA GLU A 120 6.96 10.02 5.61
C GLU A 120 8.03 8.94 5.38
N GLU A 121 9.32 9.27 5.38
CA GLU A 121 10.39 8.27 5.24
C GLU A 121 10.49 7.43 6.51
N VAL A 122 10.48 8.11 7.68
CA VAL A 122 10.45 7.43 8.98
C VAL A 122 9.18 6.60 9.13
N PHE A 123 8.01 7.13 8.75
CA PHE A 123 6.75 6.37 8.75
C PHE A 123 6.87 5.09 7.93
N ASN A 124 7.30 5.18 6.68
CA ASN A 124 7.45 4.03 5.80
C ASN A 124 8.47 3.01 6.34
N LYS A 125 9.58 3.48 6.94
CA LYS A 125 10.59 2.64 7.57
C LYS A 125 10.01 1.88 8.75
N VAL A 126 9.31 2.55 9.66
CA VAL A 126 8.69 1.95 10.84
C VAL A 126 7.64 0.92 10.42
N ILE A 127 6.77 1.24 9.45
CA ILE A 127 5.77 0.29 8.96
C ILE A 127 6.43 -0.97 8.39
N ARG A 128 7.46 -0.84 7.56
CA ARG A 128 8.19 -2.01 7.03
C ARG A 128 8.78 -2.85 8.16
N LEU A 129 9.39 -2.21 9.14
CA LEU A 129 9.99 -2.89 10.30
C LEU A 129 8.93 -3.65 11.10
N CYS A 130 7.78 -3.05 11.38
CA CYS A 130 6.67 -3.68 12.09
C CYS A 130 6.23 -5.01 11.45
N PHE A 131 6.27 -5.11 10.13
CA PHE A 131 5.83 -6.31 9.39
C PHE A 131 6.97 -7.21 8.88
N THR A 132 8.21 -6.98 9.31
CA THR A 132 9.39 -7.76 8.85
C THR A 132 9.24 -9.24 9.17
N GLN A 133 8.81 -9.56 10.39
CA GLN A 133 8.60 -10.94 10.83
C GLN A 133 7.16 -11.13 11.33
N ARG A 134 6.29 -11.63 10.46
CA ARG A 134 4.85 -11.77 10.72
C ARG A 134 4.51 -12.52 12.02
N ARG A 135 5.30 -13.56 12.35
CA ARG A 135 5.08 -14.40 13.56
C ARG A 135 5.63 -13.79 14.86
N LYS A 136 6.33 -12.65 14.78
CA LYS A 136 6.89 -11.96 15.96
C LYS A 136 5.96 -10.85 16.43
N THR A 137 6.13 -10.46 17.68
CA THR A 137 5.41 -9.33 18.27
C THR A 137 5.92 -8.02 17.70
N LEU A 138 5.12 -6.97 17.82
CA LEU A 138 5.51 -5.61 17.45
C LEU A 138 6.80 -5.19 18.16
N TYR A 139 6.90 -5.49 19.48
CA TYR A 139 8.12 -5.27 20.27
C TYR A 139 9.35 -5.91 19.62
N ASN A 140 9.27 -7.19 19.28
CA ASN A 140 10.40 -7.91 18.68
C ASN A 140 10.81 -7.35 17.31
N ASN A 141 9.84 -6.97 16.49
CA ASN A 141 10.10 -6.38 15.19
C ASN A 141 10.80 -5.01 15.32
N LEU A 142 10.30 -4.13 16.19
CA LEU A 142 10.90 -2.82 16.42
C LEU A 142 12.29 -2.93 17.07
N SER A 143 12.48 -3.89 17.99
CA SER A 143 13.77 -4.14 18.67
C SER A 143 14.86 -4.69 17.74
N MET A 144 14.57 -5.00 16.49
CA MET A 144 15.59 -5.34 15.49
C MET A 144 16.46 -4.13 15.12
N GLU A 145 15.95 -2.92 15.26
CA GLU A 145 16.64 -1.69 14.86
C GLU A 145 16.74 -0.66 15.99
N TYR A 146 15.81 -0.68 16.93
CA TYR A 146 15.79 0.27 18.05
C TYR A 146 16.16 -0.41 19.38
N PRO A 147 16.80 0.33 20.33
CA PRO A 147 17.10 -0.19 21.66
C PRO A 147 15.85 -0.69 22.39
N LYS A 148 15.96 -1.84 23.05
CA LYS A 148 14.82 -2.50 23.71
C LYS A 148 14.13 -1.62 24.74
N ASP A 149 14.89 -0.86 25.54
CA ASP A 149 14.35 0.05 26.56
C ASP A 149 13.56 1.19 25.93
N PHE A 150 14.06 1.72 24.82
CA PHE A 150 13.33 2.71 24.04
C PHE A 150 12.01 2.17 23.50
N VAL A 151 12.02 0.95 22.91
CA VAL A 151 10.80 0.31 22.39
C VAL A 151 9.80 0.04 23.50
N ASN A 152 10.25 -0.46 24.66
CA ASN A 152 9.39 -0.69 25.81
C ASN A 152 8.70 0.61 26.27
N LYS A 153 9.48 1.66 26.44
CA LYS A 153 8.94 2.96 26.83
C LYS A 153 7.93 3.51 25.80
N LEU A 154 8.28 3.45 24.51
CA LEU A 154 7.42 3.89 23.41
C LEU A 154 6.07 3.15 23.42
N LEU A 155 6.07 1.82 23.57
CA LEU A 155 4.83 1.04 23.59
C LEU A 155 3.99 1.33 24.83
N GLN A 156 4.63 1.57 26.00
CA GLN A 156 3.96 1.99 27.21
C GLN A 156 3.31 3.37 27.05
N ASP A 157 4.04 4.34 26.52
CA ASP A 157 3.54 5.71 26.30
C ASP A 157 2.35 5.74 25.34
N LEU A 158 2.33 4.81 24.37
CA LEU A 158 1.22 4.64 23.42
C LEU A 158 0.10 3.70 23.92
N ASN A 159 0.20 3.15 25.14
CA ASN A 159 -0.72 2.15 25.68
C ASN A 159 -0.89 0.91 24.75
N ILE A 160 0.19 0.51 24.08
CA ILE A 160 0.20 -0.66 23.19
C ILE A 160 0.77 -1.86 23.95
N ASN A 161 0.04 -2.99 23.94
CA ASN A 161 0.52 -4.22 24.55
C ASN A 161 1.77 -4.74 23.78
N PRO A 162 2.94 -4.93 24.44
CA PRO A 162 4.16 -5.41 23.78
C PRO A 162 4.03 -6.80 23.13
N SER A 163 3.07 -7.61 23.59
CA SER A 163 2.81 -8.94 23.03
C SER A 163 1.97 -8.94 21.75
N ILE A 164 1.41 -7.79 21.35
CA ILE A 164 0.60 -7.68 20.15
C ILE A 164 1.45 -7.92 18.90
N ARG A 165 0.87 -8.52 17.87
CA ARG A 165 1.46 -8.58 16.53
C ARG A 165 0.98 -7.41 15.70
N SER A 166 1.79 -6.94 14.77
CA SER A 166 1.44 -5.79 13.90
C SER A 166 0.15 -5.99 13.12
N GLU A 167 -0.18 -7.22 12.76
CA GLU A 167 -1.43 -7.56 12.04
C GLU A 167 -2.71 -7.37 12.89
N ALA A 168 -2.57 -7.21 14.21
CA ALA A 168 -3.70 -7.07 15.13
C ALA A 168 -3.92 -5.61 15.62
N LEU A 169 -3.09 -4.69 15.18
CA LEU A 169 -3.20 -3.26 15.48
C LEU A 169 -4.35 -2.61 14.74
#